data_4165a9df98abf3dc8026452acfb60a39
#
_entry.id   4165a9df98abf3dc8026452acfb60a39
#
_cell.length_a   1.000
_cell.length_b   1.000
_cell.length_c   1.000
_cell.angle_alpha   90.00
_cell.angle_beta   90.00
_cell.angle_gamma   90.00
#
_symmetry.space_group_name_H-M   'P 1'
#
loop_
_entity.id
_entity.type
_entity.pdbx_description
1 polymer ?
#
loop_
_entity_poly.entity_id
_entity_poly.type
_entity_poly.pdbx_seq_one_letter_code
_entity_poly.pdbx_strand_id
1 'polypeptide(L)'
;MRGRTKAVLAVFGAVVGTSGYLYYAKRQKVLHRDTKMTDAATLEKLEAAFATLQGQESKSLLKKYLTKEIFDKLKTKVTSFNSSLLDVIQSGVANPDSGVGIYAPDAESYSVFADLFDPIIEDYHGGFKPTDKHPAKDWGDVSTLGNLDPTGEYVISTRVRCGRSMEGYPFNPCLTEAQYKEMEEKVSSTLSGLSGELAGKFYPLTGMSKETQQQLIDDHFLFKEGDRFLQAANACRFWPTGRGIYHNDNKTFLVWCNEEDHLRLISMQMGGDLGEVYRRLVTAVNDIEKRIPFSHHDRLGFLTFCPTNLGTTVRASVHIKVPKLAANKAKLEEVASKFNLQVRGTRGEHTEAEGGIYDISNKRRMGLTEYEAVKEMSDGITELIKIEQELK
;
A
#
# COMPACT_ATOMS: atom_id res chain seq x y z
N MET A 1 64.28 19.46 -10.92
CA MET A 1 62.89 19.66 -10.53
C MET A 1 61.89 19.78 -11.73
N ARG A 2 62.11 19.19 -12.88
CA ARG A 2 61.23 19.33 -14.05
C ARG A 2 60.47 18.04 -14.46
N GLY A 3 60.67 16.94 -13.75
CA GLY A 3 60.05 15.65 -14.12
C GLY A 3 58.75 15.31 -13.36
N ARG A 4 58.53 15.84 -12.16
CA ARG A 4 57.38 15.50 -11.33
C ARG A 4 56.07 16.26 -11.68
N THR A 5 56.20 17.46 -12.24
CA THR A 5 55.05 18.31 -12.59
C THR A 5 54.30 17.80 -13.85
N LYS A 6 55.02 17.16 -14.77
CA LYS A 6 54.39 16.60 -15.99
C LYS A 6 53.55 15.32 -15.74
N ALA A 7 53.97 14.51 -14.75
CA ALA A 7 53.22 13.28 -14.42
C ALA A 7 51.90 13.60 -13.69
N VAL A 8 51.88 14.64 -12.82
CA VAL A 8 50.65 15.05 -12.12
C VAL A 8 49.64 15.67 -13.08
N LEU A 9 50.07 16.44 -14.05
CA LEU A 9 49.15 17.00 -15.06
C LEU A 9 48.57 15.94 -16.01
N ALA A 10 49.33 14.89 -16.34
CA ALA A 10 48.83 13.79 -17.16
C ALA A 10 47.79 12.92 -16.45
N VAL A 11 47.96 12.69 -15.13
CA VAL A 11 47.01 11.96 -14.27
C VAL A 11 45.73 12.77 -14.05
N PHE A 12 45.83 14.07 -13.84
CA PHE A 12 44.63 14.94 -13.73
C PHE A 12 43.88 15.07 -15.03
N GLY A 13 44.53 15.16 -16.16
CA GLY A 13 43.90 15.18 -17.48
C GLY A 13 43.19 13.88 -17.81
N ALA A 14 43.75 12.72 -17.45
CA ALA A 14 43.14 11.42 -17.68
C ALA A 14 41.91 11.19 -16.76
N VAL A 15 41.95 11.63 -15.49
CA VAL A 15 40.84 11.50 -14.57
C VAL A 15 39.65 12.41 -14.93
N VAL A 16 39.93 13.63 -15.41
CA VAL A 16 38.87 14.55 -15.85
C VAL A 16 38.29 14.07 -17.20
N GLY A 17 39.12 13.52 -18.11
CA GLY A 17 38.65 12.95 -19.37
C GLY A 17 37.79 11.70 -19.21
N THR A 18 38.14 10.79 -18.29
CA THR A 18 37.35 9.58 -17.98
C THR A 18 36.08 9.91 -17.26
N SER A 19 36.08 10.83 -16.31
CA SER A 19 34.88 11.30 -15.61
C SER A 19 33.92 12.05 -16.56
N GLY A 20 34.45 12.89 -17.44
CA GLY A 20 33.67 13.57 -18.48
C GLY A 20 33.09 12.59 -19.52
N TYR A 21 33.86 11.58 -19.91
CA TYR A 21 33.40 10.54 -20.83
C TYR A 21 32.32 9.64 -20.18
N LEU A 22 32.50 9.26 -18.92
CA LEU A 22 31.51 8.50 -18.17
C LEU A 22 30.23 9.30 -17.93
N TYR A 23 30.34 10.59 -17.64
CA TYR A 23 29.20 11.48 -17.54
C TYR A 23 28.48 11.66 -18.88
N TYR A 24 29.23 11.88 -19.97
CA TYR A 24 28.69 11.99 -21.34
C TYR A 24 28.08 10.67 -21.81
N ALA A 25 28.71 9.53 -21.55
CA ALA A 25 28.19 8.20 -21.86
C ALA A 25 26.94 7.86 -21.05
N LYS A 26 26.88 8.27 -19.77
CA LYS A 26 25.69 8.13 -18.93
C LYS A 26 24.54 9.04 -19.41
N ARG A 27 24.86 10.26 -19.87
CA ARG A 27 23.91 11.19 -20.47
C ARG A 27 23.44 10.72 -21.85
N GLN A 28 24.31 10.13 -22.67
CA GLN A 28 23.94 9.52 -23.96
C GLN A 28 23.09 8.24 -23.75
N LYS A 29 23.36 7.41 -22.73
CA LYS A 29 22.49 6.30 -22.35
C LYS A 29 21.12 6.75 -21.87
N VAL A 30 21.02 7.93 -21.25
CA VAL A 30 19.75 8.55 -20.88
C VAL A 30 19.03 9.14 -22.11
N LEU A 31 19.78 9.63 -23.12
CA LEU A 31 19.23 10.20 -24.35
C LEU A 31 18.88 9.16 -25.44
N HIS A 32 19.47 7.97 -25.39
CA HIS A 32 19.14 6.81 -26.22
C HIS A 32 18.41 5.72 -25.42
N ARG A 33 17.51 6.09 -24.50
CA ARG A 33 16.39 5.21 -24.18
C ARG A 33 15.56 5.16 -25.46
N ASP A 34 15.72 4.11 -26.25
CA ASP A 34 14.67 3.69 -27.15
C ASP A 34 13.40 3.72 -26.31
N THR A 35 12.48 4.63 -26.62
CA THR A 35 11.19 4.69 -25.96
C THR A 35 10.49 3.39 -26.34
N LYS A 36 10.65 2.36 -25.49
CA LYS A 36 9.89 1.14 -25.64
C LYS A 36 8.43 1.55 -25.76
N MET A 37 7.76 1.01 -26.73
CA MET A 37 6.32 1.25 -26.93
C MET A 37 5.57 -0.05 -26.68
N THR A 38 4.30 0.08 -26.34
CA THR A 38 3.40 -1.05 -26.24
C THR A 38 3.42 -1.86 -27.55
N ASP A 39 3.62 -3.16 -27.47
CA ASP A 39 3.61 -4.04 -28.63
C ASP A 39 2.21 -4.15 -29.27
N ALA A 40 2.13 -4.57 -30.52
CA ALA A 40 0.90 -4.59 -31.29
C ALA A 40 -0.19 -5.52 -30.67
N ALA A 41 0.21 -6.67 -30.13
CA ALA A 41 -0.75 -7.61 -29.52
C ALA A 41 -1.31 -7.07 -28.21
N THR A 42 -0.50 -6.41 -27.38
CA THR A 42 -0.93 -5.72 -26.17
C THR A 42 -1.82 -4.53 -26.52
N LEU A 43 -1.49 -3.78 -27.57
CA LEU A 43 -2.30 -2.64 -28.02
C LEU A 43 -3.69 -3.08 -28.48
N GLU A 44 -3.81 -4.19 -29.22
CA GLU A 44 -5.10 -4.75 -29.61
C GLU A 44 -5.97 -5.12 -28.41
N LYS A 45 -5.38 -5.80 -27.42
CA LYS A 45 -6.07 -6.12 -26.16
C LYS A 45 -6.49 -4.87 -25.41
N LEU A 46 -5.66 -3.84 -25.40
CA LEU A 46 -5.93 -2.58 -24.73
C LEU A 46 -7.07 -1.80 -25.38
N GLU A 47 -7.13 -1.76 -26.73
CA GLU A 47 -8.25 -1.17 -27.46
C GLU A 47 -9.56 -1.92 -27.15
N ALA A 48 -9.53 -3.25 -27.12
CA ALA A 48 -10.70 -4.07 -26.74
C ALA A 48 -11.13 -3.82 -25.28
N ALA A 49 -10.17 -3.72 -24.36
CA ALA A 49 -10.43 -3.41 -22.95
C ALA A 49 -11.07 -2.02 -22.78
N PHE A 50 -10.57 -1.02 -23.51
CA PHE A 50 -11.15 0.32 -23.50
C PHE A 50 -12.58 0.32 -24.06
N ALA A 51 -12.84 -0.37 -25.18
CA ALA A 51 -14.17 -0.50 -25.74
C ALA A 51 -15.15 -1.16 -24.75
N THR A 52 -14.72 -2.23 -24.07
CA THR A 52 -15.48 -2.89 -22.99
C THR A 52 -15.80 -1.91 -21.86
N LEU A 53 -14.79 -1.19 -21.35
CA LEU A 53 -14.96 -0.18 -20.30
C LEU A 53 -15.97 0.90 -20.71
N GLN A 54 -15.94 1.36 -21.96
CA GLN A 54 -16.88 2.39 -22.44
C GLN A 54 -18.30 1.87 -22.52
N GLY A 55 -18.51 0.60 -22.88
CA GLY A 55 -19.83 -0.01 -23.04
C GLY A 55 -20.48 -0.49 -21.74
N GLN A 56 -19.72 -0.68 -20.65
CA GLN A 56 -20.23 -1.20 -19.39
C GLN A 56 -20.67 -0.11 -18.42
N GLU A 57 -21.69 -0.42 -17.60
CA GLU A 57 -22.03 0.41 -16.45
C GLU A 57 -21.01 0.19 -15.33
N SER A 58 -20.36 1.27 -14.89
CA SER A 58 -19.41 1.26 -13.80
C SER A 58 -19.37 2.61 -13.09
N LYS A 59 -19.25 2.58 -11.78
CA LYS A 59 -19.05 3.78 -10.94
C LYS A 59 -17.58 3.94 -10.52
N SER A 60 -16.68 3.13 -11.07
CA SER A 60 -15.26 3.18 -10.73
C SER A 60 -14.60 4.51 -11.13
N LEU A 61 -13.57 4.89 -10.38
CA LEU A 61 -12.75 6.05 -10.73
C LEU A 61 -12.04 5.84 -12.09
N LEU A 62 -11.70 4.60 -12.45
CA LEU A 62 -11.20 4.25 -13.78
C LEU A 62 -12.19 4.69 -14.87
N LYS A 63 -13.46 4.31 -14.75
CA LYS A 63 -14.50 4.69 -15.73
C LYS A 63 -14.69 6.19 -15.82
N LYS A 64 -14.60 6.88 -14.67
CA LYS A 64 -14.76 8.33 -14.58
C LYS A 64 -13.63 9.08 -15.27
N TYR A 65 -12.38 8.62 -15.12
CA TYR A 65 -11.19 9.40 -15.52
C TYR A 65 -10.49 8.91 -16.78
N LEU A 66 -10.67 7.64 -17.21
CA LEU A 66 -10.09 7.17 -18.47
C LEU A 66 -10.92 7.63 -19.67
N THR A 67 -10.78 8.88 -20.03
CA THR A 67 -11.37 9.44 -21.26
C THR A 67 -10.67 8.93 -22.52
N LYS A 68 -11.29 9.09 -23.68
CA LYS A 68 -10.64 8.73 -24.97
C LYS A 68 -9.33 9.49 -25.19
N GLU A 69 -9.27 10.76 -24.79
CA GLU A 69 -8.07 11.59 -24.89
C GLU A 69 -6.92 11.03 -24.03
N ILE A 70 -7.19 10.72 -22.76
CA ILE A 70 -6.20 10.13 -21.84
C ILE A 70 -5.77 8.76 -22.34
N PHE A 71 -6.71 7.93 -22.81
CA PHE A 71 -6.42 6.63 -23.39
C PHE A 71 -5.45 6.74 -24.57
N ASP A 72 -5.74 7.61 -25.55
CA ASP A 72 -4.90 7.79 -26.73
C ASP A 72 -3.48 8.30 -26.38
N LYS A 73 -3.38 9.13 -25.33
CA LYS A 73 -2.09 9.64 -24.83
C LYS A 73 -1.26 8.56 -24.14
N LEU A 74 -1.89 7.59 -23.50
CA LEU A 74 -1.22 6.62 -22.62
C LEU A 74 -1.03 5.23 -23.25
N LYS A 75 -1.86 4.83 -24.22
CA LYS A 75 -1.92 3.46 -24.74
C LYS A 75 -0.62 2.93 -25.35
N THR A 76 0.29 3.80 -25.78
CA THR A 76 1.58 3.41 -26.35
C THR A 76 2.72 3.45 -25.36
N LYS A 77 2.50 3.97 -24.15
CA LYS A 77 3.54 4.09 -23.12
C LYS A 77 3.79 2.77 -22.41
N VAL A 78 5.03 2.54 -22.01
CA VAL A 78 5.44 1.44 -21.13
C VAL A 78 6.47 1.91 -20.11
N THR A 79 6.52 1.25 -18.97
CA THR A 79 7.53 1.46 -17.93
C THR A 79 8.85 0.74 -18.27
N SER A 80 9.90 0.95 -17.48
CA SER A 80 11.15 0.21 -17.61
C SER A 80 11.00 -1.29 -17.32
N PHE A 81 9.96 -1.68 -16.58
CA PHE A 81 9.58 -3.08 -16.33
C PHE A 81 8.67 -3.67 -17.43
N ASN A 82 8.47 -2.94 -18.55
CA ASN A 82 7.57 -3.28 -19.64
C ASN A 82 6.08 -3.32 -19.28
N SER A 83 5.68 -2.68 -18.20
CA SER A 83 4.26 -2.55 -17.86
C SER A 83 3.59 -1.55 -18.78
N SER A 84 2.40 -1.89 -19.26
CA SER A 84 1.55 -1.10 -20.15
C SER A 84 0.32 -0.56 -19.43
N LEU A 85 -0.44 0.30 -20.10
CA LEU A 85 -1.75 0.74 -19.58
C LEU A 85 -2.71 -0.43 -19.37
N LEU A 86 -2.57 -1.54 -20.12
CA LEU A 86 -3.39 -2.75 -19.92
C LEU A 86 -3.20 -3.33 -18.51
N ASP A 87 -1.96 -3.42 -18.05
CA ASP A 87 -1.64 -3.92 -16.70
C ASP A 87 -2.24 -3.04 -15.60
N VAL A 88 -2.39 -1.75 -15.88
CA VAL A 88 -3.01 -0.79 -14.94
C VAL A 88 -4.53 -0.97 -14.85
N ILE A 89 -5.22 -1.17 -15.99
CA ILE A 89 -6.69 -1.08 -16.07
C ILE A 89 -7.43 -2.42 -16.08
N GLN A 90 -6.73 -3.54 -16.38
CA GLN A 90 -7.35 -4.85 -16.64
C GLN A 90 -8.28 -5.32 -15.52
N SER A 91 -7.94 -5.08 -14.27
CA SER A 91 -8.77 -5.47 -13.12
C SER A 91 -10.08 -4.69 -13.07
N GLY A 92 -10.04 -3.38 -13.29
CA GLY A 92 -11.24 -2.54 -13.29
C GLY A 92 -12.15 -2.79 -14.49
N VAL A 93 -11.57 -3.19 -15.63
CA VAL A 93 -12.36 -3.61 -16.81
C VAL A 93 -13.07 -4.94 -16.53
N ALA A 94 -12.38 -5.90 -15.90
CA ALA A 94 -12.96 -7.20 -15.54
C ALA A 94 -13.99 -7.11 -14.39
N ASN A 95 -13.91 -6.07 -13.55
CA ASN A 95 -14.75 -5.90 -12.36
C ASN A 95 -15.40 -4.50 -12.37
N PRO A 96 -16.53 -4.31 -13.07
CA PRO A 96 -17.18 -3.00 -13.21
C PRO A 96 -17.72 -2.41 -11.92
N ASP A 97 -17.86 -3.20 -10.87
CA ASP A 97 -18.26 -2.79 -9.52
C ASP A 97 -17.07 -2.34 -8.63
N SER A 98 -15.85 -2.28 -9.19
CA SER A 98 -14.68 -1.71 -8.51
C SER A 98 -14.93 -0.26 -8.10
N GLY A 99 -14.50 0.13 -6.90
CA GLY A 99 -14.52 1.53 -6.48
C GLY A 99 -13.48 2.37 -7.24
N VAL A 100 -12.26 1.86 -7.35
CA VAL A 100 -11.13 2.56 -8.03
C VAL A 100 -10.86 2.01 -9.42
N GLY A 101 -10.58 0.72 -9.55
CA GLY A 101 -10.44 0.01 -10.83
C GLY A 101 -9.06 0.06 -11.46
N ILE A 102 -8.04 0.62 -10.80
CA ILE A 102 -6.65 0.63 -11.28
C ILE A 102 -5.68 0.15 -10.22
N TYR A 103 -4.57 -0.42 -10.72
CA TYR A 103 -3.40 -0.80 -9.91
C TYR A 103 -2.12 -0.37 -10.63
N ALA A 104 -1.07 -0.06 -9.86
CA ALA A 104 0.25 0.25 -10.40
C ALA A 104 1.09 -1.04 -10.48
N PRO A 105 1.44 -1.56 -11.66
CA PRO A 105 2.26 -2.77 -11.75
C PRO A 105 3.71 -2.59 -11.29
N ASP A 106 4.19 -1.35 -11.21
CA ASP A 106 5.50 -0.95 -10.69
C ASP A 106 5.51 0.52 -10.22
N ALA A 107 6.58 0.93 -9.55
CA ALA A 107 6.72 2.29 -9.02
C ALA A 107 6.74 3.38 -10.12
N GLU A 108 7.29 3.06 -11.30
CA GLU A 108 7.39 4.01 -12.42
C GLU A 108 6.02 4.31 -13.05
N SER A 109 5.05 3.42 -12.87
CA SER A 109 3.68 3.56 -13.37
C SER A 109 3.01 4.85 -12.90
N TYR A 110 3.28 5.29 -11.67
CA TYR A 110 2.76 6.55 -11.13
C TYR A 110 3.25 7.79 -11.88
N SER A 111 4.39 7.72 -12.54
CA SER A 111 4.93 8.81 -13.38
C SER A 111 4.58 8.64 -14.86
N VAL A 112 4.67 7.42 -15.39
CA VAL A 112 4.41 7.13 -16.81
C VAL A 112 2.93 7.31 -17.15
N PHE A 113 2.05 6.89 -16.25
CA PHE A 113 0.59 6.97 -16.41
C PHE A 113 -0.05 8.04 -15.51
N ALA A 114 0.71 9.10 -15.15
CA ALA A 114 0.26 10.15 -14.24
C ALA A 114 -1.05 10.81 -14.66
N ASP A 115 -1.29 11.00 -15.96
CA ASP A 115 -2.54 11.59 -16.47
C ASP A 115 -3.81 10.80 -16.04
N LEU A 116 -3.66 9.51 -15.72
CA LEU A 116 -4.75 8.68 -15.17
C LEU A 116 -4.66 8.57 -13.65
N PHE A 117 -3.46 8.35 -13.09
CA PHE A 117 -3.31 8.17 -11.65
C PHE A 117 -3.60 9.45 -10.86
N ASP A 118 -3.12 10.60 -11.31
CA ASP A 118 -3.22 11.84 -10.54
C ASP A 118 -4.67 12.26 -10.25
N PRO A 119 -5.60 12.30 -11.22
CA PRO A 119 -7.00 12.65 -10.92
C PRO A 119 -7.70 11.60 -10.05
N ILE A 120 -7.32 10.32 -10.16
CA ILE A 120 -7.86 9.27 -9.29
C ILE A 120 -7.33 9.40 -7.86
N ILE A 121 -6.05 9.71 -7.69
CA ILE A 121 -5.43 9.98 -6.39
C ILE A 121 -6.08 11.22 -5.74
N GLU A 122 -6.29 12.29 -6.49
CA GLU A 122 -6.94 13.51 -6.00
C GLU A 122 -8.35 13.23 -5.50
N ASP A 123 -9.16 12.51 -6.28
CA ASP A 123 -10.53 12.15 -5.92
C ASP A 123 -10.58 11.25 -4.68
N TYR A 124 -9.79 10.18 -4.67
CA TYR A 124 -9.82 9.19 -3.60
C TYR A 124 -9.31 9.73 -2.26
N HIS A 125 -8.23 10.50 -2.27
CA HIS A 125 -7.56 11.01 -1.06
C HIS A 125 -8.06 12.40 -0.62
N GLY A 126 -9.22 12.83 -1.10
CA GLY A 126 -9.88 14.05 -0.62
C GLY A 126 -9.20 15.34 -1.06
N GLY A 127 -8.70 15.39 -2.30
CA GLY A 127 -8.18 16.60 -2.93
C GLY A 127 -6.66 16.75 -2.93
N PHE A 128 -5.91 15.63 -2.83
CA PHE A 128 -4.46 15.66 -3.01
C PHE A 128 -4.10 15.90 -4.48
N LYS A 129 -3.79 17.15 -4.81
CA LYS A 129 -3.58 17.63 -6.18
C LYS A 129 -2.24 17.19 -6.77
N PRO A 130 -2.08 17.19 -8.10
CA PRO A 130 -0.80 16.90 -8.76
C PRO A 130 0.34 17.84 -8.33
N THR A 131 0.01 19.05 -7.85
CA THR A 131 0.96 20.04 -7.34
C THR A 131 1.31 19.87 -5.87
N ASP A 132 0.56 19.05 -5.14
CA ASP A 132 0.78 18.83 -3.71
C ASP A 132 1.92 17.85 -3.48
N LYS A 133 2.57 17.99 -2.35
CA LYS A 133 3.63 17.08 -1.89
C LYS A 133 3.23 16.45 -0.57
N HIS A 134 3.38 15.12 -0.50
CA HIS A 134 3.20 14.37 0.74
C HIS A 134 4.26 14.83 1.77
N PRO A 135 3.90 15.04 3.04
CA PRO A 135 4.87 15.42 4.07
C PRO A 135 5.91 14.31 4.29
N ALA A 136 7.05 14.69 4.87
CA ALA A 136 8.03 13.73 5.32
C ALA A 136 7.41 12.79 6.38
N LYS A 137 7.89 11.55 6.43
CA LYS A 137 7.47 10.56 7.43
C LYS A 137 7.62 11.12 8.84
N ASP A 138 6.54 11.12 9.60
CA ASP A 138 6.52 11.55 10.98
C ASP A 138 5.53 10.70 11.80
N TRP A 139 6.08 9.93 12.74
CA TRP A 139 5.29 9.13 13.68
C TRP A 139 4.84 9.92 14.92
N GLY A 140 5.21 11.20 15.03
CA GLY A 140 4.86 12.07 16.14
C GLY A 140 5.35 11.56 17.50
N ASP A 141 4.75 12.08 18.55
CA ASP A 141 4.97 11.57 19.91
C ASP A 141 3.98 10.44 20.19
N VAL A 142 4.48 9.20 20.16
CA VAL A 142 3.68 7.99 20.37
C VAL A 142 3.02 7.93 21.77
N SER A 143 3.56 8.65 22.75
CA SER A 143 3.02 8.70 24.11
C SER A 143 1.72 9.50 24.24
N THR A 144 1.37 10.28 23.22
CA THR A 144 0.16 11.11 23.22
C THR A 144 -1.11 10.35 22.84
N LEU A 145 -0.95 9.13 22.31
CA LEU A 145 -2.06 8.22 22.03
C LEU A 145 -2.25 7.26 23.20
N GLY A 146 -3.47 7.18 23.69
CA GLY A 146 -3.84 6.35 24.84
C GLY A 146 -4.81 5.24 24.50
N ASN A 147 -5.45 4.71 25.54
CA ASN A 147 -6.52 3.75 25.41
C ASN A 147 -7.83 4.49 25.06
N LEU A 148 -8.44 4.11 23.93
CA LEU A 148 -9.69 4.70 23.41
C LEU A 148 -10.93 4.32 24.25
N ASP A 149 -10.85 3.18 24.93
CA ASP A 149 -11.96 2.62 25.71
C ASP A 149 -11.42 1.92 26.98
N PRO A 150 -11.07 2.71 28.01
CA PRO A 150 -10.53 2.14 29.25
C PRO A 150 -11.50 1.20 29.97
N THR A 151 -12.81 1.33 29.73
CA THR A 151 -13.84 0.46 30.34
C THR A 151 -13.97 -0.87 29.62
N GLY A 152 -13.56 -0.97 28.35
CA GLY A 152 -13.66 -2.16 27.53
C GLY A 152 -15.09 -2.50 27.09
N GLU A 153 -15.99 -1.51 27.08
CA GLU A 153 -17.40 -1.71 26.75
C GLU A 153 -17.68 -1.65 25.24
N TYR A 154 -16.87 -0.89 24.49
CA TYR A 154 -17.14 -0.56 23.10
C TYR A 154 -16.12 -1.14 22.14
N VAL A 155 -14.82 -0.97 22.40
CA VAL A 155 -13.75 -1.40 21.47
C VAL A 155 -13.36 -2.85 21.71
N ILE A 156 -13.66 -3.70 20.73
CA ILE A 156 -13.35 -5.14 20.78
C ILE A 156 -11.88 -5.38 20.48
N SER A 157 -11.36 -4.74 19.44
CA SER A 157 -9.95 -4.87 19.04
C SER A 157 -9.47 -3.60 18.35
N THR A 158 -8.16 -3.36 18.43
CA THR A 158 -7.47 -2.25 17.78
C THR A 158 -6.37 -2.82 16.86
N ARG A 159 -6.28 -2.26 15.66
CA ARG A 159 -5.30 -2.67 14.65
C ARG A 159 -4.73 -1.45 13.93
N VAL A 160 -3.41 -1.34 13.89
CA VAL A 160 -2.72 -0.36 13.05
C VAL A 160 -1.77 -1.10 12.12
N ARG A 161 -1.83 -0.81 10.82
CA ARG A 161 -0.97 -1.40 9.81
C ARG A 161 -0.39 -0.36 8.86
N CYS A 162 0.75 -0.67 8.26
CA CYS A 162 1.25 0.06 7.11
C CYS A 162 1.72 -0.91 6.02
N GLY A 163 1.67 -0.46 4.76
CA GLY A 163 2.22 -1.16 3.61
C GLY A 163 3.63 -0.68 3.30
N ARG A 164 4.47 -1.55 2.76
CA ARG A 164 5.80 -1.20 2.24
C ARG A 164 6.10 -2.02 1.00
N SER A 165 6.66 -1.37 0.00
CA SER A 165 7.17 -2.02 -1.21
C SER A 165 8.69 -1.95 -1.21
N MET A 166 9.37 -3.07 -1.45
CA MET A 166 10.84 -3.15 -1.47
C MET A 166 11.37 -2.38 -2.69
N GLU A 167 12.36 -1.52 -2.47
CA GLU A 167 12.99 -0.77 -3.54
C GLU A 167 13.69 -1.69 -4.53
N GLY A 168 13.61 -1.34 -5.82
CA GLY A 168 14.24 -2.11 -6.91
C GLY A 168 13.43 -3.30 -7.44
N TYR A 169 12.31 -3.64 -6.81
CA TYR A 169 11.38 -4.66 -7.30
C TYR A 169 10.13 -4.02 -7.92
N PRO A 170 9.60 -4.60 -9.03
CA PRO A 170 8.26 -4.25 -9.49
C PRO A 170 7.22 -4.76 -8.50
N PHE A 171 5.97 -4.33 -8.64
CA PHE A 171 4.88 -4.86 -7.81
C PHE A 171 4.40 -6.23 -8.35
N ASN A 172 3.48 -6.87 -7.64
CA ASN A 172 3.08 -8.26 -7.85
C ASN A 172 2.86 -8.68 -9.32
N PRO A 173 2.20 -7.89 -10.19
CA PRO A 173 1.96 -8.31 -11.57
C PRO A 173 3.22 -8.53 -12.40
N CYS A 174 4.31 -7.88 -12.05
CA CYS A 174 5.56 -7.90 -12.82
C CYS A 174 6.69 -8.69 -12.14
N LEU A 175 6.47 -9.19 -10.92
CA LEU A 175 7.44 -10.05 -10.21
C LEU A 175 7.60 -11.39 -10.92
N THR A 176 8.83 -11.84 -11.08
CA THR A 176 9.14 -13.21 -11.49
C THR A 176 9.08 -14.16 -10.29
N GLU A 177 8.95 -15.46 -10.55
CA GLU A 177 8.98 -16.46 -9.47
C GLU A 177 10.30 -16.44 -8.69
N ALA A 178 11.42 -16.19 -9.38
CA ALA A 178 12.72 -16.05 -8.74
C ALA A 178 12.78 -14.83 -7.80
N GLN A 179 12.19 -13.70 -8.21
CA GLN A 179 12.11 -12.51 -7.37
C GLN A 179 11.21 -12.75 -6.14
N TYR A 180 10.09 -13.45 -6.27
CA TYR A 180 9.27 -13.83 -5.13
C TYR A 180 10.06 -14.64 -4.08
N LYS A 181 10.87 -15.63 -4.52
CA LYS A 181 11.73 -16.44 -3.64
C LYS A 181 12.82 -15.59 -2.98
N GLU A 182 13.48 -14.73 -3.76
CA GLU A 182 14.51 -13.82 -3.25
C GLU A 182 13.95 -12.85 -2.19
N MET A 183 12.76 -12.29 -2.43
CA MET A 183 12.09 -11.40 -1.50
C MET A 183 11.70 -12.14 -0.21
N GLU A 184 11.15 -13.34 -0.31
CA GLU A 184 10.82 -14.19 0.85
C GLU A 184 12.06 -14.43 1.72
N GLU A 185 13.20 -14.76 1.14
CA GLU A 185 14.46 -14.98 1.84
C GLU A 185 14.95 -13.71 2.54
N LYS A 186 14.95 -12.56 1.84
CA LYS A 186 15.33 -11.26 2.41
C LYS A 186 14.43 -10.84 3.56
N VAL A 187 13.13 -11.00 3.40
CA VAL A 187 12.13 -10.67 4.42
C VAL A 187 12.28 -11.60 5.63
N SER A 188 12.33 -12.91 5.42
CA SER A 188 12.48 -13.90 6.47
C SER A 188 13.76 -13.68 7.30
N SER A 189 14.90 -13.46 6.63
CA SER A 189 16.18 -13.20 7.32
C SER A 189 16.16 -11.89 8.11
N THR A 190 15.56 -10.83 7.55
CA THR A 190 15.43 -9.53 8.23
C THR A 190 14.57 -9.63 9.47
N LEU A 191 13.40 -10.28 9.37
CA LEU A 191 12.45 -10.41 10.48
C LEU A 191 12.98 -11.34 11.58
N SER A 192 13.80 -12.33 11.24
CA SER A 192 14.48 -13.20 12.24
C SER A 192 15.43 -12.43 13.16
N GLY A 193 15.84 -11.21 12.77
CA GLY A 193 16.66 -10.33 13.60
C GLY A 193 15.88 -9.41 14.53
N LEU A 194 14.55 -9.47 14.53
CA LEU A 194 13.73 -8.72 15.49
C LEU A 194 13.86 -9.29 16.89
N SER A 195 13.80 -8.45 17.91
CA SER A 195 14.03 -8.81 19.31
C SER A 195 12.94 -8.27 20.24
N GLY A 196 13.02 -8.67 21.53
CA GLY A 196 12.06 -8.27 22.56
C GLY A 196 10.63 -8.73 22.23
N GLU A 197 9.66 -7.84 22.40
CA GLU A 197 8.25 -8.14 22.11
C GLU A 197 7.96 -8.45 20.63
N LEU A 198 8.84 -8.03 19.73
CA LEU A 198 8.71 -8.28 18.30
C LEU A 198 9.32 -9.60 17.86
N ALA A 199 10.09 -10.28 18.73
CA ALA A 199 10.70 -11.57 18.40
C ALA A 199 9.63 -12.60 18.03
N GLY A 200 9.89 -13.33 16.95
CA GLY A 200 8.93 -14.28 16.42
C GLY A 200 9.53 -15.17 15.34
N LYS A 201 8.68 -15.72 14.49
CA LYS A 201 9.06 -16.65 13.44
C LYS A 201 8.35 -16.37 12.13
N PHE A 202 9.05 -16.58 11.03
CA PHE A 202 8.48 -16.54 9.67
C PHE A 202 7.99 -17.96 9.28
N TYR A 203 6.79 -17.98 8.72
CA TYR A 203 6.12 -19.19 8.24
C TYR A 203 5.81 -19.04 6.76
N PRO A 204 6.54 -19.70 5.85
CA PRO A 204 6.23 -19.67 4.43
C PRO A 204 4.90 -20.37 4.16
N LEU A 205 4.11 -19.87 3.21
CA LEU A 205 2.89 -20.55 2.77
C LEU A 205 3.20 -21.82 1.97
N THR A 206 4.33 -21.85 1.27
CA THR A 206 4.80 -23.07 0.59
C THR A 206 5.07 -24.16 1.62
N GLY A 207 4.34 -25.28 1.50
CA GLY A 207 4.44 -26.39 2.43
C GLY A 207 3.61 -26.28 3.72
N MET A 208 2.92 -25.15 3.94
CA MET A 208 1.98 -25.02 5.05
C MET A 208 0.72 -25.86 4.78
N SER A 209 0.25 -26.61 5.77
CA SER A 209 -0.97 -27.41 5.60
C SER A 209 -2.20 -26.52 5.40
N LYS A 210 -3.19 -27.03 4.67
CA LYS A 210 -4.45 -26.27 4.44
C LYS A 210 -5.21 -26.02 5.74
N GLU A 211 -5.13 -26.95 6.69
CA GLU A 211 -5.75 -26.83 8.00
C GLU A 211 -5.13 -25.66 8.78
N THR A 212 -3.78 -25.58 8.80
CA THR A 212 -3.06 -24.48 9.45
C THR A 212 -3.37 -23.15 8.77
N GLN A 213 -3.39 -23.12 7.42
CA GLN A 213 -3.77 -21.90 6.68
C GLN A 213 -5.18 -21.45 7.04
N GLN A 214 -6.14 -22.37 7.01
CA GLN A 214 -7.54 -22.05 7.30
C GLN A 214 -7.72 -21.55 8.73
N GLN A 215 -7.08 -22.19 9.70
CA GLN A 215 -7.11 -21.75 11.10
C GLN A 215 -6.59 -20.33 11.26
N LEU A 216 -5.43 -20.01 10.64
CA LEU A 216 -4.86 -18.65 10.69
C LEU A 216 -5.73 -17.61 9.98
N ILE A 217 -6.46 -18.00 8.92
CA ILE A 217 -7.40 -17.13 8.23
C ILE A 217 -8.63 -16.87 9.11
N ASP A 218 -9.20 -17.90 9.72
CA ASP A 218 -10.37 -17.80 10.59
C ASP A 218 -10.07 -16.97 11.84
N ASP A 219 -8.85 -17.08 12.36
CA ASP A 219 -8.34 -16.26 13.46
C ASP A 219 -7.96 -14.82 13.04
N HIS A 220 -8.14 -14.46 11.77
CA HIS A 220 -7.80 -13.15 11.18
C HIS A 220 -6.32 -12.77 11.19
N PHE A 221 -5.43 -13.75 11.27
CA PHE A 221 -3.98 -13.53 11.23
C PHE A 221 -3.39 -13.68 9.84
N LEU A 222 -3.92 -14.55 8.99
CA LEU A 222 -3.41 -14.80 7.65
C LEU A 222 -4.36 -14.27 6.57
N PHE A 223 -3.75 -13.79 5.50
CA PHE A 223 -4.46 -13.40 4.28
C PHE A 223 -4.87 -14.62 3.44
N LYS A 224 -5.92 -14.46 2.64
CA LYS A 224 -6.34 -15.43 1.62
C LYS A 224 -5.55 -15.21 0.34
N GLU A 225 -5.49 -16.23 -0.53
CA GLU A 225 -5.17 -16.01 -1.94
C GLU A 225 -6.10 -14.91 -2.47
N GLY A 226 -5.53 -13.93 -3.16
CA GLY A 226 -6.17 -12.66 -3.45
C GLY A 226 -7.60 -12.80 -4.01
N ASP A 227 -8.38 -11.79 -3.76
CA ASP A 227 -9.74 -11.69 -4.29
C ASP A 227 -9.76 -11.58 -5.83
N ARG A 228 -10.96 -11.52 -6.42
CA ARG A 228 -11.13 -11.39 -7.87
C ARG A 228 -10.47 -10.15 -8.47
N PHE A 229 -10.33 -9.07 -7.70
CA PHE A 229 -9.68 -7.84 -8.17
C PHE A 229 -8.17 -8.04 -8.31
N LEU A 230 -7.53 -8.65 -7.32
CA LEU A 230 -6.11 -8.98 -7.35
C LEU A 230 -5.79 -10.05 -8.39
N GLN A 231 -6.66 -11.07 -8.54
CA GLN A 231 -6.53 -12.08 -9.58
C GLN A 231 -6.59 -11.47 -10.98
N ALA A 232 -7.59 -10.61 -11.24
CA ALA A 232 -7.73 -9.89 -12.51
C ALA A 232 -6.58 -8.90 -12.78
N ALA A 233 -5.90 -8.43 -11.73
CA ALA A 233 -4.70 -7.60 -11.83
C ALA A 233 -3.40 -8.40 -12.01
N ASN A 234 -3.46 -9.73 -12.19
CA ASN A 234 -2.29 -10.63 -12.23
C ASN A 234 -1.42 -10.62 -10.96
N ALA A 235 -1.97 -10.23 -9.81
CA ALA A 235 -1.21 -10.13 -8.56
C ALA A 235 -1.02 -11.49 -7.84
N CYS A 236 -1.76 -12.54 -8.25
CA CYS A 236 -1.74 -13.85 -7.59
C CYS A 236 -0.87 -14.90 -8.33
N ARG A 237 -0.02 -14.47 -9.28
CA ARG A 237 0.84 -15.39 -10.02
C ARG A 237 1.79 -16.14 -9.08
N PHE A 238 2.11 -17.38 -9.45
CA PHE A 238 3.02 -18.27 -8.72
C PHE A 238 2.60 -18.58 -7.27
N TRP A 239 1.33 -18.35 -6.91
CA TRP A 239 0.82 -18.70 -5.59
C TRP A 239 1.02 -20.17 -5.25
N PRO A 240 1.49 -20.56 -4.03
CA PRO A 240 1.83 -19.70 -2.87
C PRO A 240 3.32 -19.30 -2.78
N THR A 241 4.12 -19.51 -3.85
CA THR A 241 5.57 -19.25 -3.87
C THR A 241 5.88 -17.81 -3.42
N GLY A 242 6.82 -17.66 -2.51
CA GLY A 242 7.30 -16.37 -2.01
C GLY A 242 6.32 -15.65 -1.10
N ARG A 243 5.23 -16.32 -0.65
CA ARG A 243 4.28 -15.77 0.32
C ARG A 243 4.50 -16.40 1.68
N GLY A 244 4.29 -15.60 2.70
CA GLY A 244 4.43 -16.05 4.07
C GLY A 244 3.91 -15.06 5.09
N ILE A 245 3.90 -15.50 6.34
CA ILE A 245 3.55 -14.68 7.49
C ILE A 245 4.65 -14.78 8.54
N TYR A 246 5.03 -13.62 9.08
CA TYR A 246 5.79 -13.55 10.32
C TYR A 246 4.85 -13.17 11.45
N HIS A 247 5.00 -13.74 12.62
CA HIS A 247 4.34 -13.26 13.84
C HIS A 247 5.17 -13.53 15.08
N ASN A 248 5.00 -12.66 16.10
CA ASN A 248 5.50 -12.91 17.44
C ASN A 248 4.62 -13.95 18.16
N ASP A 249 5.06 -14.43 19.31
CA ASP A 249 4.39 -15.52 20.05
C ASP A 249 2.95 -15.15 20.43
N ASN A 250 2.71 -13.91 20.83
CA ASN A 250 1.39 -13.42 21.22
C ASN A 250 0.50 -13.03 20.04
N LYS A 251 1.00 -13.10 18.80
CA LYS A 251 0.33 -12.65 17.58
C LYS A 251 -0.18 -11.19 17.65
N THR A 252 0.53 -10.34 18.40
CA THR A 252 0.27 -8.90 18.49
C THR A 252 1.04 -8.10 17.44
N PHE A 253 2.05 -8.70 16.82
CA PHE A 253 2.79 -8.17 15.70
C PHE A 253 2.90 -9.23 14.59
N LEU A 254 2.51 -8.85 13.37
CA LEU A 254 2.52 -9.71 12.21
C LEU A 254 3.10 -8.97 11.00
N VAL A 255 3.72 -9.71 10.10
CA VAL A 255 4.10 -9.19 8.78
C VAL A 255 3.61 -10.16 7.71
N TRP A 256 2.79 -9.65 6.81
CA TRP A 256 2.40 -10.37 5.60
C TRP A 256 3.42 -10.11 4.49
N CYS A 257 3.88 -11.16 3.86
CA CYS A 257 4.84 -11.11 2.76
C CYS A 257 4.14 -11.43 1.44
N ASN A 258 4.22 -10.49 0.49
CA ASN A 258 3.72 -10.63 -0.87
C ASN A 258 2.22 -11.01 -0.99
N GLU A 259 1.39 -10.34 -0.20
CA GLU A 259 -0.08 -10.36 -0.40
C GLU A 259 -0.44 -9.33 -1.49
N GLU A 260 -1.09 -8.23 -1.22
CA GLU A 260 -1.31 -7.12 -2.17
C GLU A 260 -0.04 -6.24 -2.29
N ASP A 261 0.50 -5.82 -1.15
CA ASP A 261 1.79 -5.13 -1.06
C ASP A 261 2.90 -6.12 -0.74
N HIS A 262 4.18 -5.77 -1.01
CA HIS A 262 5.31 -6.63 -0.68
C HIS A 262 5.38 -6.96 0.80
N LEU A 263 5.16 -5.94 1.65
CA LEU A 263 5.03 -6.12 3.10
C LEU A 263 3.81 -5.39 3.63
N ARG A 264 3.06 -6.03 4.51
CA ARG A 264 2.11 -5.39 5.41
C ARG A 264 2.52 -5.64 6.83
N LEU A 265 2.97 -4.59 7.52
CA LEU A 265 3.37 -4.62 8.92
C LEU A 265 2.13 -4.29 9.76
N ILE A 266 1.80 -5.17 10.69
CA ILE A 266 0.53 -5.15 11.41
C ILE A 266 0.79 -5.26 12.89
N SER A 267 0.32 -4.29 13.66
CA SER A 267 0.22 -4.38 15.11
C SER A 267 -1.24 -4.41 15.51
N MET A 268 -1.62 -5.34 16.36
CA MET A 268 -3.02 -5.53 16.77
C MET A 268 -3.14 -6.17 18.12
N GLN A 269 -4.22 -5.88 18.82
CA GLN A 269 -4.60 -6.57 20.05
C GLN A 269 -6.08 -6.39 20.38
N MET A 270 -6.57 -7.19 21.29
CA MET A 270 -7.91 -7.02 21.87
C MET A 270 -7.97 -5.76 22.74
N GLY A 271 -9.16 -5.12 22.78
CA GLY A 271 -9.39 -3.90 23.52
C GLY A 271 -8.95 -2.61 22.80
N GLY A 272 -9.07 -1.48 23.51
CA GLY A 272 -8.94 -0.13 22.95
C GLY A 272 -7.57 0.53 23.10
N ASP A 273 -6.53 -0.17 23.54
CA ASP A 273 -5.20 0.44 23.78
C ASP A 273 -4.46 0.75 22.47
N LEU A 274 -4.87 1.86 21.85
CA LEU A 274 -4.26 2.36 20.63
C LEU A 274 -2.80 2.77 20.84
N GLY A 275 -2.47 3.33 22.00
CA GLY A 275 -1.10 3.76 22.31
C GLY A 275 -0.12 2.61 22.22
N GLU A 276 -0.43 1.48 22.82
CA GLU A 276 0.41 0.28 22.80
C GLU A 276 0.51 -0.33 21.39
N VAL A 277 -0.61 -0.43 20.69
CA VAL A 277 -0.65 -0.95 19.31
C VAL A 277 0.19 -0.07 18.37
N TYR A 278 0.07 1.25 18.49
CA TYR A 278 0.81 2.20 17.67
C TYR A 278 2.31 2.18 18.00
N ARG A 279 2.68 2.25 19.28
CA ARG A 279 4.08 2.16 19.74
C ARG A 279 4.78 0.93 19.18
N ARG A 280 4.13 -0.23 19.25
CA ARG A 280 4.67 -1.51 18.73
C ARG A 280 4.90 -1.46 17.22
N LEU A 281 3.95 -0.91 16.45
CA LEU A 281 4.13 -0.74 15.01
C LEU A 281 5.30 0.18 14.68
N VAL A 282 5.39 1.34 15.33
CA VAL A 282 6.47 2.33 15.10
C VAL A 282 7.83 1.71 15.39
N THR A 283 7.96 0.99 16.51
CA THR A 283 9.20 0.28 16.87
C THR A 283 9.60 -0.72 15.79
N ALA A 284 8.67 -1.52 15.32
CA ALA A 284 8.91 -2.53 14.29
C ALA A 284 9.30 -1.90 12.93
N VAL A 285 8.55 -0.90 12.48
CA VAL A 285 8.81 -0.22 11.20
C VAL A 285 10.18 0.43 11.21
N ASN A 286 10.54 1.14 12.28
CA ASN A 286 11.83 1.79 12.39
C ASN A 286 13.01 0.79 12.40
N ASP A 287 12.84 -0.41 12.93
CA ASP A 287 13.88 -1.44 12.88
C ASP A 287 13.99 -2.08 11.49
N ILE A 288 12.88 -2.41 10.87
CA ILE A 288 12.84 -3.05 9.55
C ILE A 288 13.37 -2.11 8.45
N GLU A 289 13.00 -0.83 8.47
CA GLU A 289 13.45 0.17 7.50
C GLU A 289 14.97 0.40 7.49
N LYS A 290 15.66 0.10 8.57
CA LYS A 290 17.15 0.14 8.62
C LYS A 290 17.80 -0.97 7.79
N ARG A 291 17.07 -2.03 7.50
CA ARG A 291 17.60 -3.27 6.87
C ARG A 291 17.08 -3.48 5.46
N ILE A 292 15.87 -3.00 5.16
CA ILE A 292 15.23 -3.13 3.85
C ILE A 292 14.88 -1.72 3.36
N PRO A 293 15.45 -1.25 2.22
CA PRO A 293 15.04 -0.01 1.59
C PRO A 293 13.66 -0.18 0.95
N PHE A 294 12.82 0.87 1.05
CA PHE A 294 11.47 0.87 0.53
C PHE A 294 11.26 1.90 -0.57
N SER A 295 10.43 1.55 -1.54
CA SER A 295 10.05 2.42 -2.65
C SER A 295 9.34 3.66 -2.12
N HIS A 296 9.91 4.82 -2.39
CA HIS A 296 9.43 6.12 -1.97
C HIS A 296 9.49 7.12 -3.12
N HIS A 297 8.50 7.99 -3.20
CA HIS A 297 8.42 9.06 -4.19
C HIS A 297 8.30 10.41 -3.47
N ASP A 298 9.08 11.40 -3.90
CA ASP A 298 9.14 12.72 -3.24
C ASP A 298 7.79 13.44 -3.12
N ARG A 299 6.88 13.19 -4.07
CA ARG A 299 5.52 13.75 -4.07
C ARG A 299 4.50 12.85 -3.40
N LEU A 300 4.58 11.53 -3.63
CA LEU A 300 3.52 10.57 -3.26
C LEU A 300 3.77 9.83 -1.95
N GLY A 301 4.93 10.00 -1.32
CA GLY A 301 5.30 9.23 -0.13
C GLY A 301 5.66 7.79 -0.47
N PHE A 302 5.34 6.84 0.41
CA PHE A 302 5.59 5.41 0.13
C PHE A 302 4.69 4.90 -0.98
N LEU A 303 5.30 4.17 -1.92
CA LEU A 303 4.61 3.63 -3.09
C LEU A 303 4.06 2.23 -2.82
N THR A 304 2.87 1.97 -3.31
CA THR A 304 2.13 0.72 -3.15
C THR A 304 1.53 0.27 -4.48
N PHE A 305 1.12 -0.98 -4.56
CA PHE A 305 0.43 -1.54 -5.72
C PHE A 305 -0.92 -0.87 -5.98
N CYS A 306 -1.73 -0.70 -4.92
CA CYS A 306 -3.01 0.00 -5.01
C CYS A 306 -2.85 1.49 -4.69
N PRO A 307 -3.32 2.43 -5.53
CA PRO A 307 -3.18 3.86 -5.28
C PRO A 307 -3.93 4.33 -4.02
N THR A 308 -4.87 3.56 -3.50
CA THR A 308 -5.57 3.86 -2.25
C THR A 308 -4.68 3.73 -1.01
N ASN A 309 -3.54 3.06 -1.13
CA ASN A 309 -2.62 2.80 -0.04
C ASN A 309 -1.41 3.74 -0.01
N LEU A 310 -1.25 4.65 -0.96
CA LEU A 310 -0.11 5.58 -1.09
C LEU A 310 0.11 6.47 0.15
N GLY A 311 1.25 7.12 0.19
CA GLY A 311 1.58 8.16 1.17
C GLY A 311 2.08 7.58 2.48
N THR A 312 1.37 7.77 3.58
CA THR A 312 1.68 7.12 4.86
C THR A 312 1.53 5.61 4.80
N THR A 313 0.66 5.11 3.90
CA THR A 313 0.21 3.71 3.83
C THR A 313 -0.51 3.21 5.09
N VAL A 314 -0.66 4.06 6.10
CA VAL A 314 -1.18 3.70 7.43
C VAL A 314 -2.69 3.53 7.38
N ARG A 315 -3.16 2.40 7.89
CA ARG A 315 -4.56 2.17 8.24
C ARG A 315 -4.64 1.81 9.72
N ALA A 316 -5.21 2.72 10.50
CA ALA A 316 -5.58 2.49 11.89
C ALA A 316 -7.07 2.19 11.96
N SER A 317 -7.45 1.12 12.62
CA SER A 317 -8.85 0.69 12.73
C SER A 317 -9.18 0.09 14.08
N VAL A 318 -10.45 0.14 14.41
CA VAL A 318 -11.03 -0.58 15.53
C VAL A 318 -12.23 -1.40 15.09
N HIS A 319 -12.40 -2.59 15.69
CA HIS A 319 -13.70 -3.23 15.74
C HIS A 319 -14.44 -2.66 16.95
N ILE A 320 -15.54 -1.98 16.71
CA ILE A 320 -16.29 -1.26 17.74
C ILE A 320 -17.76 -1.67 17.75
N LYS A 321 -18.29 -1.90 18.93
CA LYS A 321 -19.70 -2.23 19.18
C LYS A 321 -20.46 -0.96 19.58
N VAL A 322 -21.30 -0.46 18.68
CA VAL A 322 -22.10 0.77 18.84
C VAL A 322 -23.56 0.50 18.45
N PRO A 323 -24.31 -0.29 19.24
CA PRO A 323 -25.63 -0.76 18.85
C PRO A 323 -26.66 0.35 18.67
N LYS A 324 -26.59 1.44 19.43
CA LYS A 324 -27.53 2.57 19.30
C LYS A 324 -27.26 3.39 18.03
N LEU A 325 -25.99 3.68 17.74
CA LEU A 325 -25.58 4.29 16.47
C LEU A 325 -25.85 3.35 15.28
N ALA A 326 -25.68 2.04 15.46
CA ALA A 326 -26.01 1.03 14.44
C ALA A 326 -27.49 1.06 14.04
N ALA A 327 -28.39 1.34 14.98
CA ALA A 327 -29.81 1.53 14.70
C ALA A 327 -30.10 2.76 13.82
N ASN A 328 -29.15 3.71 13.74
CA ASN A 328 -29.21 4.88 12.88
C ASN A 328 -27.91 5.01 12.07
N LYS A 329 -27.75 4.14 11.08
CA LYS A 329 -26.54 4.07 10.23
C LYS A 329 -26.19 5.41 9.58
N ALA A 330 -27.19 6.20 9.16
CA ALA A 330 -26.97 7.52 8.58
C ALA A 330 -26.27 8.47 9.58
N LYS A 331 -26.64 8.40 10.86
CA LYS A 331 -25.97 9.19 11.92
C LYS A 331 -24.54 8.71 12.18
N LEU A 332 -24.31 7.40 12.18
CA LEU A 332 -22.97 6.82 12.30
C LEU A 332 -22.05 7.31 11.17
N GLU A 333 -22.53 7.24 9.93
CA GLU A 333 -21.79 7.68 8.74
C GLU A 333 -21.58 9.21 8.74
N GLU A 334 -22.56 10.01 9.18
CA GLU A 334 -22.41 11.45 9.32
C GLU A 334 -21.28 11.81 10.29
N VAL A 335 -21.26 11.19 11.46
CA VAL A 335 -20.21 11.45 12.47
C VAL A 335 -18.85 10.98 11.96
N ALA A 336 -18.76 9.77 11.43
CA ALA A 336 -17.53 9.22 10.89
C ALA A 336 -16.93 10.10 9.78
N SER A 337 -17.76 10.64 8.90
CA SER A 337 -17.32 11.50 7.80
C SER A 337 -16.69 12.81 8.26
N LYS A 338 -17.10 13.36 9.40
CA LYS A 338 -16.50 14.59 9.99
C LYS A 338 -15.04 14.40 10.37
N PHE A 339 -14.64 13.17 10.64
CA PHE A 339 -13.26 12.78 10.98
C PHE A 339 -12.55 12.03 9.84
N ASN A 340 -13.06 12.11 8.62
CA ASN A 340 -12.52 11.36 7.47
C ASN A 340 -12.40 9.86 7.72
N LEU A 341 -13.34 9.27 8.46
CA LEU A 341 -13.36 7.85 8.73
C LEU A 341 -14.17 7.07 7.69
N GLN A 342 -13.78 5.84 7.48
CA GLN A 342 -14.51 4.85 6.69
C GLN A 342 -15.15 3.84 7.63
N VAL A 343 -16.45 3.64 7.48
CA VAL A 343 -17.23 2.63 8.20
C VAL A 343 -17.40 1.41 7.29
N ARG A 344 -16.99 0.25 7.77
CA ARG A 344 -17.11 -1.04 7.07
C ARG A 344 -17.90 -2.02 7.95
N GLY A 345 -18.51 -3.04 7.32
CA GLY A 345 -19.09 -4.15 8.05
C GLY A 345 -18.08 -4.94 8.86
N THR A 346 -18.55 -5.85 9.70
CA THR A 346 -17.71 -6.58 10.67
C THR A 346 -16.56 -7.34 10.05
N ARG A 347 -16.71 -7.83 8.80
CA ARG A 347 -15.69 -8.64 8.10
C ARG A 347 -15.07 -7.91 6.90
N GLY A 348 -15.26 -6.59 6.76
CA GLY A 348 -14.64 -5.79 5.69
C GLY A 348 -15.63 -5.01 4.83
N GLU A 349 -15.14 -4.47 3.71
CA GLU A 349 -15.80 -3.43 2.91
C GLU A 349 -17.17 -3.83 2.32
N HIS A 350 -17.35 -5.10 1.99
CA HIS A 350 -18.56 -5.62 1.34
C HIS A 350 -19.40 -6.50 2.26
N THR A 351 -19.23 -6.38 3.58
CA THR A 351 -19.96 -7.16 4.57
C THR A 351 -20.92 -6.29 5.37
N GLU A 352 -21.98 -6.91 5.89
CA GLU A 352 -22.89 -6.25 6.82
C GLU A 352 -22.32 -6.23 8.25
N ALA A 353 -22.84 -5.33 9.08
CA ALA A 353 -22.51 -5.29 10.48
C ALA A 353 -23.26 -6.38 11.25
N GLU A 354 -22.52 -7.25 11.93
CA GLU A 354 -23.07 -8.29 12.78
C GLU A 354 -23.19 -7.77 14.22
N GLY A 355 -24.40 -7.76 14.80
CA GLY A 355 -24.62 -7.37 16.18
C GLY A 355 -24.23 -5.93 16.55
N GLY A 356 -24.26 -5.01 15.58
CA GLY A 356 -23.87 -3.60 15.79
C GLY A 356 -22.35 -3.39 15.87
N ILE A 357 -21.56 -4.34 15.37
CA ILE A 357 -20.09 -4.26 15.33
C ILE A 357 -19.63 -3.78 13.95
N TYR A 358 -18.84 -2.73 13.94
CA TYR A 358 -18.26 -2.14 12.74
C TYR A 358 -16.74 -2.13 12.78
N ASP A 359 -16.10 -2.26 11.61
CA ASP A 359 -14.69 -1.93 11.40
C ASP A 359 -14.59 -0.46 10.94
N ILE A 360 -14.09 0.41 11.80
CA ILE A 360 -13.97 1.85 11.52
C ILE A 360 -12.50 2.23 11.48
N SER A 361 -12.10 2.95 10.40
CA SER A 361 -10.70 3.30 10.15
C SER A 361 -10.56 4.68 9.51
N ASN A 362 -9.34 5.26 9.57
CA ASN A 362 -9.00 6.42 8.75
C ASN A 362 -9.16 6.09 7.25
N LYS A 363 -9.67 7.04 6.46
CA LYS A 363 -9.84 6.89 5.01
C LYS A 363 -8.62 7.38 4.27
N ARG A 364 -8.23 8.65 4.46
CA ARG A 364 -7.13 9.26 3.73
C ARG A 364 -5.77 8.85 4.29
N ARG A 365 -4.76 8.82 3.42
CA ARG A 365 -3.39 8.43 3.76
C ARG A 365 -2.37 9.35 3.11
N MET A 366 -2.82 10.36 2.34
CA MET A 366 -1.99 11.31 1.63
C MET A 366 -2.24 12.73 2.13
N GLY A 367 -1.20 13.56 2.08
CA GLY A 367 -1.27 14.95 2.52
C GLY A 367 -1.26 15.16 4.03
N LEU A 368 -0.94 14.10 4.79
CA LEU A 368 -0.83 14.12 6.26
C LEU A 368 0.29 13.16 6.70
N THR A 369 0.77 13.30 7.92
CA THR A 369 1.77 12.41 8.51
C THR A 369 1.14 11.11 9.01
N GLU A 370 1.99 10.12 9.34
CA GLU A 370 1.56 8.86 9.93
C GLU A 370 0.82 9.08 11.25
N TYR A 371 1.35 9.99 12.09
CA TYR A 371 0.71 10.37 13.35
C TYR A 371 -0.67 10.99 13.12
N GLU A 372 -0.78 11.96 12.21
CA GLU A 372 -2.05 12.63 11.90
C GLU A 372 -3.11 11.64 11.39
N ALA A 373 -2.72 10.65 10.57
CA ALA A 373 -3.64 9.61 10.08
C ALA A 373 -4.23 8.78 11.23
N VAL A 374 -3.39 8.40 12.21
CA VAL A 374 -3.83 7.65 13.39
C VAL A 374 -4.64 8.52 14.34
N LYS A 375 -4.26 9.80 14.49
CA LYS A 375 -4.94 10.78 15.32
C LYS A 375 -6.37 11.06 14.84
N GLU A 376 -6.59 11.19 13.51
CA GLU A 376 -7.93 11.32 12.95
C GLU A 376 -8.84 10.15 13.36
N MET A 377 -8.32 8.92 13.27
CA MET A 377 -9.07 7.75 13.72
C MET A 377 -9.35 7.79 15.22
N SER A 378 -8.34 8.13 16.02
CA SER A 378 -8.46 8.23 17.48
C SER A 378 -9.54 9.23 17.89
N ASP A 379 -9.52 10.43 17.32
CA ASP A 379 -10.47 11.50 17.64
C ASP A 379 -11.90 11.12 17.23
N GLY A 380 -12.05 10.53 16.06
CA GLY A 380 -13.36 10.10 15.57
C GLY A 380 -13.96 8.95 16.38
N ILE A 381 -13.14 7.97 16.79
CA ILE A 381 -13.62 6.87 17.66
C ILE A 381 -14.02 7.39 19.03
N THR A 382 -13.25 8.31 19.60
CA THR A 382 -13.57 8.94 20.88
C THR A 382 -14.93 9.65 20.81
N GLU A 383 -15.19 10.40 19.73
CA GLU A 383 -16.49 11.07 19.55
C GLU A 383 -17.64 10.08 19.33
N LEU A 384 -17.40 8.99 18.57
CA LEU A 384 -18.41 7.94 18.36
C LEU A 384 -18.81 7.25 19.68
N ILE A 385 -17.84 6.94 20.54
CA ILE A 385 -18.11 6.36 21.87
C ILE A 385 -18.93 7.32 22.72
N LYS A 386 -18.57 8.60 22.75
CA LYS A 386 -19.31 9.63 23.49
C LYS A 386 -20.76 9.73 23.03
N ILE A 387 -21.01 9.79 21.72
CA ILE A 387 -22.36 9.84 21.16
C ILE A 387 -23.14 8.57 21.50
N GLU A 388 -22.52 7.39 21.40
CA GLU A 388 -23.15 6.11 21.75
C GLU A 388 -23.62 6.10 23.23
N GLN A 389 -22.82 6.69 24.14
CA GLN A 389 -23.15 6.84 25.55
C GLN A 389 -24.32 7.80 25.77
N GLU A 390 -24.38 8.90 25.02
CA GLU A 390 -25.42 9.95 25.18
C GLU A 390 -26.78 9.53 24.59
N LEU A 391 -26.79 8.62 23.62
CA LEU A 391 -28.02 8.09 23.02
C LEU A 391 -28.80 7.26 24.07
N LYS A 392 -30.11 7.49 24.14
CA LYS A 392 -31.04 6.79 25.09
C LYS A 392 -31.52 5.46 24.49
#